data_c2ed0bda05321fbf65202383ef6c3275
#
_entry.id   c2ed0bda05321fbf65202383ef6c3275
#
_cell.length_a   1.000
_cell.length_b   1.000
_cell.length_c   1.000
_cell.angle_alpha   90.00
_cell.angle_beta   90.00
_cell.angle_gamma   90.00
#
_symmetry.space_group_name_H-M   'P 1'
#
loop_
_entity.id
_entity.type
_entity.pdbx_description
1 polymer ?
#
loop_
_entity_poly.entity_id
_entity_poly.type
_entity_poly.pdbx_seq_one_letter_code
_entity_poly.pdbx_strand_id
1 'polypeptide(L)'
;YLSAILDLKDKGIISFAHGRSNNNLLVSDTFDLAVEKYPGAHPLFHSDRGFQYTSRAFKARLDEAGMTQSMSRVGRCLDNGPMEGFWGILKCEMYYLASFEDYDSLAAAIESYILFYNYERRQRKLDRLAPMSYRQLLESAA
;
A
#
# COMPACT_ATOMS: atom_id res chain seq x y z
N TYR A 1 -9.64 6.31 -8.24
CA TYR A 1 -9.03 5.04 -7.79
C TYR A 1 -7.72 5.31 -7.06
N LEU A 2 -7.39 4.45 -6.10
CA LEU A 2 -6.16 4.50 -5.31
C LEU A 2 -5.56 3.10 -5.29
N SER A 3 -4.27 3.00 -5.58
CA SER A 3 -3.44 1.80 -5.42
C SER A 3 -2.39 2.09 -4.36
N ALA A 4 -2.06 1.12 -3.52
CA ALA A 4 -1.03 1.28 -2.50
C ALA A 4 -0.35 -0.05 -2.18
N ILE A 5 0.89 0.03 -1.71
CA ILE A 5 1.66 -1.11 -1.19
C ILE A 5 1.88 -0.89 0.30
N LEU A 6 1.45 -1.88 1.09
CA LEU A 6 1.55 -1.91 2.54
C LEU A 6 2.65 -2.90 2.96
N ASP A 7 3.58 -2.47 3.80
CA ASP A 7 4.50 -3.38 4.47
C ASP A 7 3.77 -4.12 5.60
N LEU A 8 3.86 -5.45 5.61
CA LEU A 8 3.17 -6.25 6.61
C LEU A 8 3.86 -6.25 7.97
N LYS A 9 5.13 -5.86 8.06
CA LYS A 9 5.91 -5.86 9.30
C LYS A 9 5.59 -4.62 10.15
N ASP A 10 5.69 -3.45 9.56
CA ASP A 10 5.48 -2.16 10.25
C ASP A 10 4.14 -1.49 9.92
N LYS A 11 3.35 -2.06 9.00
CA LYS A 11 2.05 -1.53 8.56
C LYS A 11 2.14 -0.17 7.86
N GLY A 12 3.32 0.24 7.42
CA GLY A 12 3.52 1.48 6.67
C GLY A 12 3.11 1.35 5.21
N ILE A 13 2.60 2.42 4.64
CA ILE A 13 2.38 2.54 3.20
C ILE A 13 3.72 2.87 2.55
N ILE A 14 4.22 1.94 1.76
CA ILE A 14 5.51 2.05 1.07
C ILE A 14 5.43 3.03 -0.08
N SER A 15 4.43 2.82 -0.92
CA SER A 15 4.12 3.64 -2.09
C SER A 15 2.62 3.64 -2.35
N PHE A 16 2.17 4.63 -3.07
CA PHE A 16 0.79 4.72 -3.56
C PHE A 16 0.74 5.55 -4.83
N ALA A 17 -0.29 5.33 -5.63
CA ALA A 17 -0.64 6.15 -6.77
C ALA A 17 -2.16 6.26 -6.85
N HIS A 18 -2.65 7.38 -7.35
CA HIS A 18 -4.07 7.60 -7.59
C HIS A 18 -4.34 7.95 -9.05
N GLY A 19 -5.51 7.64 -9.53
CA GLY A 19 -5.87 7.86 -10.92
C GLY A 19 -7.38 7.83 -11.16
N ARG A 20 -7.79 8.31 -12.34
CA ARG A 20 -9.19 8.33 -12.76
C ARG A 20 -9.67 6.98 -13.28
N SER A 21 -8.76 6.04 -13.53
CA SER A 21 -9.03 4.71 -14.07
C SER A 21 -8.38 3.62 -13.23
N ASN A 22 -9.10 2.51 -13.04
CA ASN A 22 -8.55 1.29 -12.45
C ASN A 22 -7.95 0.42 -13.56
N ASN A 23 -6.69 0.65 -13.87
CA ASN A 23 -5.98 -0.02 -14.97
C ASN A 23 -4.62 -0.57 -14.51
N ASN A 24 -3.95 -1.29 -15.43
CA ASN A 24 -2.64 -1.86 -15.16
C ASN A 24 -1.57 -0.79 -14.87
N LEU A 25 -1.70 0.40 -15.48
CA LEU A 25 -0.77 1.50 -15.29
C LEU A 25 -0.74 1.96 -13.83
N LEU A 26 -1.93 2.18 -13.22
CA LEU A 26 -2.03 2.60 -11.83
C LEU A 26 -1.29 1.68 -10.87
N VAL A 27 -1.42 0.36 -11.06
CA VAL A 27 -0.73 -0.65 -10.23
C VAL A 27 0.76 -0.71 -10.55
N SER A 28 1.13 -0.58 -11.82
CA SER A 28 2.54 -0.54 -12.24
C SER A 28 3.26 0.67 -11.67
N ASP A 29 2.66 1.86 -11.76
CA ASP A 29 3.23 3.10 -11.20
C ASP A 29 3.43 2.98 -9.70
N THR A 30 2.44 2.40 -8.99
CA THR A 30 2.56 2.15 -7.55
C THR A 30 3.72 1.22 -7.22
N PHE A 31 3.92 0.17 -8.02
CA PHE A 31 5.01 -0.79 -7.86
C PHE A 31 6.37 -0.15 -8.16
N ASP A 32 6.48 0.56 -9.29
CA ASP A 32 7.71 1.21 -9.72
C ASP A 32 8.19 2.25 -8.67
N LEU A 33 7.28 3.03 -8.09
CA LEU A 33 7.57 3.94 -6.97
C LEU A 33 8.11 3.21 -5.73
N ALA A 34 7.62 2.00 -5.44
CA ALA A 34 8.14 1.21 -4.32
C ALA A 34 9.57 0.73 -4.58
N VAL A 35 9.84 0.25 -5.80
CA VAL A 35 11.18 -0.21 -6.23
C VAL A 35 12.18 0.95 -6.23
N GLU A 36 11.79 2.11 -6.73
CA GLU A 36 12.62 3.32 -6.72
C GLU A 36 12.97 3.76 -5.28
N LYS A 37 12.00 3.71 -4.38
CA LYS A 37 12.18 4.12 -2.98
C LYS A 37 13.05 3.16 -2.18
N TYR A 38 13.00 1.87 -2.50
CA TYR A 38 13.75 0.81 -1.81
C TYR A 38 14.50 -0.09 -2.81
N PRO A 39 15.51 0.46 -3.50
CA PRO A 39 16.28 -0.31 -4.48
C PRO A 39 17.00 -1.48 -3.81
N GLY A 40 16.92 -2.65 -4.44
CA GLY A 40 17.53 -3.87 -3.92
C GLY A 40 16.74 -4.60 -2.82
N ALA A 41 15.55 -4.14 -2.47
CA ALA A 41 14.65 -4.92 -1.61
C ALA A 41 13.96 -6.03 -2.42
N HIS A 42 13.99 -7.25 -1.92
CA HIS A 42 13.39 -8.43 -2.57
C HIS A 42 12.33 -9.11 -1.68
N PRO A 43 11.27 -8.40 -1.27
CA PRO A 43 10.23 -8.98 -0.43
C PRO A 43 9.36 -9.99 -1.18
N LEU A 44 8.62 -10.79 -0.42
CA LEU A 44 7.47 -11.51 -0.94
C LEU A 44 6.34 -10.50 -1.24
N PHE A 45 5.98 -10.35 -2.51
CA PHE A 45 4.89 -9.47 -2.93
C PHE A 45 3.57 -10.25 -2.91
N HIS A 46 2.67 -9.90 -1.99
CA HIS A 46 1.35 -10.52 -1.87
C HIS A 46 0.25 -9.61 -2.42
N SER A 47 -0.65 -10.17 -3.22
CA SER A 47 -1.81 -9.46 -3.75
C SER A 47 -3.07 -10.34 -3.76
N ASP A 48 -4.22 -9.73 -4.01
CA ASP A 48 -5.40 -10.46 -4.47
C ASP A 48 -5.19 -10.97 -5.91
N ARG A 49 -6.24 -11.54 -6.48
CA ARG A 49 -6.25 -12.04 -7.86
C ARG A 49 -6.86 -11.03 -8.85
N GLY A 50 -6.73 -9.74 -8.57
CA GLY A 50 -7.11 -8.71 -9.52
C GLY A 50 -6.42 -8.89 -10.86
N PHE A 51 -7.11 -8.55 -11.95
CA PHE A 51 -6.59 -8.76 -13.31
C PHE A 51 -5.24 -8.05 -13.55
N GLN A 52 -4.98 -6.96 -12.84
CA GLN A 52 -3.72 -6.23 -12.92
C GLN A 52 -2.55 -7.10 -12.43
N TYR A 53 -2.74 -7.79 -11.29
CA TYR A 53 -1.71 -8.60 -10.62
C TYR A 53 -1.50 -9.96 -11.30
N THR A 54 -2.51 -10.46 -12.04
CA THR A 54 -2.41 -11.72 -12.80
C THR A 54 -1.84 -11.51 -14.21
N SER A 55 -1.59 -10.28 -14.61
CA SER A 55 -1.07 -9.96 -15.93
C SER A 55 0.40 -10.42 -16.10
N ARG A 56 0.77 -10.88 -17.30
CA ARG A 56 2.16 -11.23 -17.63
C ARG A 56 3.11 -10.05 -17.46
N ALA A 57 2.63 -8.83 -17.75
CA ALA A 57 3.42 -7.62 -17.62
C ALA A 57 3.79 -7.34 -16.17
N PHE A 58 2.84 -7.49 -15.23
CA PHE A 58 3.12 -7.31 -13.81
C PHE A 58 4.05 -8.39 -13.26
N LYS A 59 3.86 -9.65 -13.69
CA LYS A 59 4.77 -10.75 -13.32
C LYS A 59 6.21 -10.49 -13.79
N ALA A 60 6.39 -10.01 -15.03
CA ALA A 60 7.71 -9.65 -15.54
C ALA A 60 8.39 -8.55 -14.69
N ARG A 61 7.66 -7.53 -14.24
CA ARG A 61 8.18 -6.49 -13.35
C ARG A 61 8.64 -7.04 -11.99
N LEU A 62 7.88 -7.97 -11.41
CA LEU A 62 8.28 -8.64 -10.16
C LEU A 62 9.57 -9.45 -10.35
N ASP A 63 9.66 -10.20 -11.46
CA ASP A 63 10.84 -11.02 -11.78
C ASP A 63 12.08 -10.14 -12.01
N GLU A 64 11.94 -9.03 -12.73
CA GLU A 64 13.00 -8.04 -12.94
C GLU A 64 13.48 -7.42 -11.62
N ALA A 65 12.56 -7.14 -10.70
CA ALA A 65 12.88 -6.64 -9.35
C ALA A 65 13.37 -7.76 -8.40
N GLY A 66 13.47 -9.01 -8.85
CA GLY A 66 13.88 -10.15 -8.03
C GLY A 66 12.89 -10.52 -6.91
N MET A 67 11.63 -10.15 -7.05
CA MET A 67 10.60 -10.39 -6.05
C MET A 67 9.80 -11.67 -6.34
N THR A 68 9.40 -12.37 -5.30
CA THR A 68 8.52 -13.54 -5.39
C THR A 68 7.07 -13.11 -5.26
N GLN A 69 6.23 -13.56 -6.22
CA GLN A 69 4.80 -13.31 -6.19
C GLN A 69 4.05 -14.32 -5.34
N SER A 70 3.17 -13.83 -4.48
CA SER A 70 2.18 -14.60 -3.73
C SER A 70 0.79 -14.03 -3.99
N MET A 71 -0.21 -14.87 -4.05
CA MET A 71 -1.60 -14.44 -4.27
C MET A 71 -2.55 -15.08 -3.27
N SER A 72 -3.56 -14.32 -2.88
CA SER A 72 -4.68 -14.82 -2.08
C SER A 72 -5.31 -16.04 -2.73
N ARG A 73 -5.71 -17.01 -1.92
CA ARG A 73 -6.44 -18.20 -2.38
C ARG A 73 -7.81 -17.81 -2.91
N VAL A 74 -8.32 -18.56 -3.86
CA VAL A 74 -9.66 -18.33 -4.42
C VAL A 74 -10.71 -18.40 -3.30
N GLY A 75 -11.54 -17.36 -3.19
CA GLY A 75 -12.62 -17.28 -2.19
C GLY A 75 -12.14 -17.08 -0.73
N ARG A 76 -10.88 -16.69 -0.51
CA ARG A 76 -10.31 -16.42 0.81
C ARG A 76 -9.94 -14.95 0.97
N CYS A 77 -10.94 -14.10 1.24
CA CYS A 77 -10.74 -12.66 1.47
C CYS A 77 -9.80 -12.37 2.66
N LEU A 78 -9.78 -13.23 3.67
CA LEU A 78 -8.90 -13.08 4.84
C LEU A 78 -7.41 -13.05 4.49
N ASP A 79 -7.00 -13.62 3.38
CA ASP A 79 -5.60 -13.61 2.94
C ASP A 79 -5.11 -12.20 2.61
N ASN A 80 -6.00 -11.24 2.28
CA ASN A 80 -5.68 -9.82 2.03
C ASN A 80 -6.13 -8.88 3.17
N GLY A 81 -6.45 -9.42 4.33
CA GLY A 81 -6.99 -8.69 5.48
C GLY A 81 -6.23 -7.42 5.90
N PRO A 82 -4.87 -7.40 5.93
CA PRO A 82 -4.14 -6.19 6.29
C PRO A 82 -4.41 -5.01 5.34
N MET A 83 -4.48 -5.25 4.04
CA MET A 83 -4.75 -4.19 3.06
C MET A 83 -6.22 -3.75 3.10
N GLU A 84 -7.16 -4.69 3.26
CA GLU A 84 -8.58 -4.39 3.48
C GLU A 84 -8.77 -3.56 4.75
N GLY A 85 -8.03 -3.87 5.81
CA GLY A 85 -8.02 -3.10 7.05
C GLY A 85 -7.55 -1.66 6.83
N PHE A 86 -6.49 -1.45 6.07
CA PHE A 86 -6.03 -0.11 5.71
C PHE A 86 -7.10 0.67 4.94
N TRP A 87 -7.76 0.06 3.93
CA TRP A 87 -8.84 0.72 3.19
C TRP A 87 -10.01 1.10 4.08
N GLY A 88 -10.38 0.23 5.02
CA GLY A 88 -11.42 0.52 6.01
C GLY A 88 -11.06 1.72 6.87
N ILE A 89 -9.85 1.77 7.40
CA ILE A 89 -9.33 2.86 8.23
C ILE A 89 -9.32 4.18 7.46
N LEU A 90 -8.74 4.21 6.25
CA LEU A 90 -8.70 5.40 5.40
C LEU A 90 -10.09 5.94 5.10
N LYS A 91 -11.05 5.06 4.78
CA LYS A 91 -12.42 5.46 4.52
C LYS A 91 -13.09 6.06 5.76
N CYS A 92 -12.94 5.43 6.93
CA CYS A 92 -13.57 5.88 8.16
C CYS A 92 -12.94 7.16 8.72
N GLU A 93 -11.62 7.31 8.61
CA GLU A 93 -10.90 8.42 9.23
C GLU A 93 -10.74 9.64 8.30
N MET A 94 -10.94 9.47 6.99
CA MET A 94 -10.80 10.57 6.04
C MET A 94 -11.97 10.66 5.06
N TYR A 95 -12.22 9.60 4.27
CA TYR A 95 -13.12 9.69 3.12
C TYR A 95 -14.57 9.98 3.50
N TYR A 96 -15.10 9.35 4.55
CA TYR A 96 -16.49 9.55 4.99
C TYR A 96 -16.68 10.80 5.89
N LEU A 97 -15.59 11.44 6.32
CA LEU A 97 -15.66 12.62 7.19
C LEU A 97 -15.67 13.95 6.43
N ALA A 98 -15.42 13.91 5.12
CA ALA A 98 -15.34 15.11 4.29
C ALA A 98 -16.12 14.93 2.98
N SER A 99 -16.46 16.05 2.36
CA SER A 99 -16.97 16.12 1.00
C SER A 99 -15.88 16.69 0.09
N PHE A 100 -15.71 16.10 -1.09
CA PHE A 100 -14.70 16.50 -2.04
C PHE A 100 -15.38 17.05 -3.29
N GLU A 101 -15.05 18.27 -3.69
CA GLU A 101 -15.66 18.94 -4.83
C GLU A 101 -15.16 18.38 -6.16
N ASP A 102 -13.91 17.94 -6.19
CA ASP A 102 -13.26 17.45 -7.39
C ASP A 102 -12.20 16.37 -7.10
N TYR A 103 -11.57 15.90 -8.16
CA TYR A 103 -10.50 14.91 -8.09
C TYR A 103 -9.27 15.42 -7.33
N ASP A 104 -8.90 16.68 -7.54
CA ASP A 104 -7.65 17.22 -7.01
C ASP A 104 -7.76 17.45 -5.49
N SER A 105 -8.91 17.88 -5.00
CA SER A 105 -9.18 17.98 -3.56
C SER A 105 -9.17 16.62 -2.88
N LEU A 106 -9.73 15.58 -3.51
CA LEU A 106 -9.66 14.21 -2.99
C LEU A 106 -8.22 13.67 -3.02
N ALA A 107 -7.48 13.91 -4.10
CA ALA A 107 -6.09 13.48 -4.23
C ALA A 107 -5.22 14.08 -3.13
N ALA A 108 -5.30 15.40 -2.92
CA ALA A 108 -4.57 16.08 -1.86
C ALA A 108 -4.92 15.57 -0.44
N ALA A 109 -6.19 15.25 -0.20
CA ALA A 109 -6.63 14.67 1.06
C ALA A 109 -6.07 13.25 1.28
N ILE A 110 -6.01 12.42 0.24
CA ILE A 110 -5.40 11.09 0.28
C ILE A 110 -3.91 11.19 0.60
N GLU A 111 -3.17 12.05 -0.09
CA GLU A 111 -1.74 12.28 0.14
C GLU A 111 -1.47 12.72 1.59
N SER A 112 -2.20 13.73 2.06
CA SER A 112 -2.10 14.22 3.44
C SER A 112 -2.42 13.12 4.46
N TYR A 113 -3.46 12.31 4.19
CA TYR A 113 -3.85 11.24 5.08
C TYR A 113 -2.78 10.13 5.14
N ILE A 114 -2.19 9.75 4.02
CA ILE A 114 -1.14 8.71 4.00
C ILE A 114 0.11 9.20 4.74
N LEU A 115 0.47 10.48 4.64
CA LEU A 115 1.53 11.07 5.46
C LEU A 115 1.21 10.98 6.95
N PHE A 116 0.02 11.43 7.35
CA PHE A 116 -0.45 11.29 8.75
C PHE A 116 -0.45 9.82 9.20
N TYR A 117 -0.98 8.90 8.39
CA TYR A 117 -1.01 7.47 8.69
C TYR A 117 0.39 6.90 8.96
N ASN A 118 1.35 7.25 8.12
CA ASN A 118 2.70 6.72 8.19
C ASN A 118 3.52 7.33 9.34
N TYR A 119 3.38 8.62 9.62
CA TYR A 119 4.28 9.34 10.53
C TYR A 119 3.67 9.74 11.87
N GLU A 120 2.34 9.84 11.96
CA GLU A 120 1.66 10.37 13.14
C GLU A 120 0.62 9.41 13.73
N ARG A 121 -0.07 8.62 12.90
CA ARG A 121 -1.13 7.73 13.34
C ARG A 121 -0.57 6.57 14.15
N ARG A 122 -0.73 6.66 15.48
CA ARG A 122 -0.29 5.63 16.41
C ARG A 122 -1.17 4.39 16.33
N GLN A 123 -0.56 3.21 16.34
CA GLN A 123 -1.25 1.93 16.25
C GLN A 123 -0.92 1.05 17.46
N ARG A 124 -1.95 0.49 18.09
CA ARG A 124 -1.78 -0.36 19.28
C ARG A 124 -0.88 -1.57 19.02
N LYS A 125 -0.96 -2.15 17.81
CA LYS A 125 -0.16 -3.31 17.40
C LYS A 125 1.31 -2.97 17.09
N LEU A 126 1.66 -1.71 17.04
CA LEU A 126 3.01 -1.20 16.79
C LEU A 126 3.56 -0.50 18.05
N ASP A 127 3.32 -1.07 19.22
CA ASP A 127 3.73 -0.50 20.51
C ASP A 127 3.29 0.96 20.71
N ARG A 128 2.12 1.32 20.14
CA ARG A 128 1.57 2.69 20.11
C ARG A 128 2.43 3.69 19.33
N LEU A 129 3.28 3.23 18.46
CA LEU A 129 4.04 4.06 17.52
C LEU A 129 3.30 4.20 16.18
N ALA A 130 3.68 5.21 15.42
CA ALA A 130 3.32 5.32 14.03
C ALA A 130 4.17 4.34 13.19
N PRO A 131 3.70 3.89 12.01
CA PRO A 131 4.41 2.92 11.17
C PRO A 131 5.89 3.25 10.94
N MET A 132 6.22 4.47 10.54
CA MET A 132 7.60 4.85 10.24
C MET A 132 8.48 4.94 11.50
N SER A 133 7.91 5.34 12.65
CA SER A 133 8.63 5.30 13.93
C SER A 133 8.88 3.86 14.39
N TYR A 134 7.92 2.96 14.15
CA TYR A 134 8.11 1.54 14.46
C TYR A 134 9.14 0.89 13.54
N ARG A 135 9.20 1.24 12.26
CA ARG A 135 10.25 0.82 11.32
C ARG A 135 11.63 1.23 11.83
N GLN A 136 11.82 2.48 12.20
CA GLN A 136 13.10 2.99 12.74
C GLN A 136 13.54 2.21 13.99
N LEU A 137 12.59 1.89 14.88
CA LEU A 137 12.87 1.06 16.06
C LEU A 137 13.37 -0.34 15.66
N LEU A 138 12.74 -0.98 14.67
CA LEU A 138 13.16 -2.30 14.17
C LEU A 138 14.54 -2.27 13.51
N GLU A 139 14.83 -1.24 12.73
CA GLU A 139 16.12 -1.06 12.04
C GLU A 139 17.26 -0.78 13.04
N SER A 140 16.98 -0.04 14.12
CA SER A 140 17.97 0.22 15.16
C SER A 140 18.25 -0.97 16.09
N ALA A 141 17.38 -1.97 16.07
CA ALA A 141 17.49 -3.19 16.87
C ALA A 141 18.08 -4.39 16.10
N ALA A 142 18.34 -4.25 14.79
CA ALA A 142 18.88 -5.28 13.90
C ALA A 142 20.39 -5.21 13.77
#